data_953328fcbb4ec40b4b87361de81fed7e
#
_entry.id   953328fcbb4ec40b4b87361de81fed7e
#
_cell.length_a   1.000
_cell.length_b   1.000
_cell.length_c   1.000
_cell.angle_alpha   90.00
_cell.angle_beta   90.00
_cell.angle_gamma   90.00
#
_symmetry.space_group_name_H-M   'P 1'
#
loop_
_entity.id
_entity.type
_entity.pdbx_description
1 polymer ?
#
loop_
_entity_poly.entity_id
_entity_poly.type
_entity_poly.pdbx_seq_one_letter_code
_entity_poly.pdbx_strand_id
1 'polypeptide(L)'
;IFVELGYKKGEREPKMITLGVLSLASVSTLTTPISHPFPIIAMSIYTSLTGSSIGFLQFTLVGFTTALIIYAMVLSIFKFLFKPDMSRIKNVDTEFLLKDINPMSKREKISLMVFIVVVIIWMAPGLIGGILPNVSKFLSKMGTAIPAIIGFTLLCVIEVDGDQLADFDKT
;
A
#
# COMPACT_ATOMS: atom_id res chain seq x y z
N ILE A 1 -4.88 -22.94 4.97
CA ILE A 1 -3.46 -22.96 4.52
C ILE A 1 -2.59 -23.64 5.57
N PHE A 2 -2.41 -23.16 6.82
CA PHE A 2 -1.48 -23.77 7.80
C PHE A 2 -1.85 -25.20 8.20
N VAL A 3 -3.15 -25.48 8.38
CA VAL A 3 -3.66 -26.82 8.70
C VAL A 3 -3.38 -27.77 7.54
N GLU A 4 -3.55 -27.34 6.31
CA GLU A 4 -3.25 -28.11 5.07
C GLU A 4 -1.76 -28.40 4.94
N LEU A 5 -0.90 -27.51 5.43
CA LEU A 5 0.55 -27.69 5.49
C LEU A 5 0.99 -28.60 6.67
N GLY A 6 0.04 -29.15 7.43
CA GLY A 6 0.29 -30.06 8.52
C GLY A 6 0.79 -29.40 9.81
N TYR A 7 0.63 -28.07 9.95
CA TYR A 7 0.91 -27.38 11.21
C TYR A 7 -0.26 -27.48 12.17
N LYS A 8 0.03 -27.66 13.47
CA LYS A 8 -0.98 -27.68 14.52
C LYS A 8 -1.20 -26.29 15.10
N LYS A 9 -2.41 -26.06 15.59
CA LYS A 9 -2.74 -24.82 16.31
C LYS A 9 -1.83 -24.68 17.53
N GLY A 10 -1.09 -23.57 17.60
CA GLY A 10 -0.17 -23.28 18.71
C GLY A 10 1.32 -23.56 18.44
N GLU A 11 1.68 -24.16 17.30
CA GLU A 11 3.07 -24.27 16.86
C GLU A 11 3.70 -22.88 16.62
N ARG A 12 5.04 -22.83 16.59
CA ARG A 12 5.80 -21.56 16.48
C ARG A 12 5.63 -20.90 15.12
N GLU A 13 5.60 -21.71 14.06
CA GLU A 13 5.56 -21.26 12.67
C GLU A 13 4.26 -20.50 12.32
N PRO A 14 3.06 -21.04 12.58
CA PRO A 14 1.82 -20.29 12.40
C PRO A 14 1.77 -18.99 13.21
N LYS A 15 2.24 -19.01 14.47
CA LYS A 15 2.31 -17.80 15.29
C LYS A 15 3.25 -16.77 14.70
N MET A 16 4.43 -17.19 14.26
CA MET A 16 5.41 -16.31 13.64
C MET A 16 4.86 -15.65 12.38
N ILE A 17 4.22 -16.42 11.50
CA ILE A 17 3.67 -15.88 10.26
C ILE A 17 2.52 -14.92 10.56
N THR A 18 1.62 -15.26 11.49
CA THR A 18 0.54 -14.36 11.90
C THR A 18 1.07 -13.05 12.48
N LEU A 19 2.02 -13.12 13.41
CA LEU A 19 2.67 -11.94 13.98
C LEU A 19 3.47 -11.18 12.92
N GLY A 20 4.12 -11.90 11.99
CA GLY A 20 4.84 -11.31 10.87
C GLY A 20 3.93 -10.49 9.98
N VAL A 21 2.81 -11.06 9.55
CA VAL A 21 1.82 -10.35 8.72
C VAL A 21 1.29 -9.11 9.43
N LEU A 22 0.91 -9.22 10.72
CA LEU A 22 0.44 -8.07 11.51
C LEU A 22 1.52 -6.99 11.65
N SER A 23 2.76 -7.38 11.94
CA SER A 23 3.88 -6.43 12.07
C SER A 23 4.15 -5.73 10.72
N LEU A 24 4.15 -6.48 9.63
CA LEU A 24 4.38 -5.92 8.29
C LEU A 24 3.24 -4.99 7.85
N ALA A 25 2.00 -5.35 8.13
CA ALA A 25 0.85 -4.48 7.90
C ALA A 25 1.00 -3.16 8.67
N SER A 26 1.42 -3.23 9.94
CA SER A 26 1.67 -2.03 10.76
C SER A 26 2.84 -1.19 10.23
N VAL A 27 3.94 -1.81 9.80
CA VAL A 27 5.09 -1.11 9.22
C VAL A 27 4.73 -0.45 7.89
N SER A 28 3.88 -1.08 7.08
CA SER A 28 3.45 -0.52 5.79
C SER A 28 2.71 0.81 5.94
N THR A 29 2.08 1.07 7.08
CA THR A 29 1.40 2.34 7.36
C THR A 29 2.35 3.54 7.46
N LEU A 30 3.64 3.31 7.62
CA LEU A 30 4.68 4.37 7.66
C LEU A 30 5.09 4.83 6.26
N THR A 31 4.79 4.07 5.21
CA THR A 31 5.37 4.30 3.87
C THR A 31 4.79 5.50 3.16
N THR A 32 3.49 5.78 3.32
CA THR A 32 2.82 6.88 2.63
C THR A 32 1.93 7.68 3.58
N PRO A 33 1.70 8.98 3.33
CA PRO A 33 0.87 9.80 4.20
C PRO A 33 -0.62 9.41 4.20
N ILE A 34 -1.07 8.66 3.19
CA ILE A 34 -2.47 8.21 3.07
C ILE A 34 -2.76 6.87 3.71
N SER A 35 -1.73 6.15 4.13
CA SER A 35 -1.89 4.81 4.73
C SER A 35 -2.58 4.84 6.09
N HIS A 36 -2.55 5.99 6.78
CA HIS A 36 -3.13 6.17 8.10
C HIS A 36 -3.49 7.64 8.33
N PRO A 37 -4.52 7.99 9.14
CA PRO A 37 -4.89 9.38 9.42
C PRO A 37 -3.81 10.20 10.12
N PHE A 38 -3.01 9.59 10.99
CA PHE A 38 -2.02 10.32 11.80
C PHE A 38 -0.93 11.04 11.00
N PRO A 39 -0.33 10.49 9.93
CA PRO A 39 0.60 11.24 9.10
C PRO A 39 0.00 12.53 8.55
N ILE A 40 -1.25 12.49 8.07
CA ILE A 40 -1.93 13.68 7.53
C ILE A 40 -2.12 14.73 8.63
N ILE A 41 -2.54 14.31 9.83
CA ILE A 41 -2.70 15.20 10.98
C ILE A 41 -1.36 15.84 11.37
N ALA A 42 -0.30 15.03 11.48
CA ALA A 42 1.04 15.49 11.81
C ALA A 42 1.58 16.51 10.78
N MET A 43 1.39 16.23 9.48
CA MET A 43 1.76 17.14 8.40
C MET A 43 0.97 18.44 8.46
N SER A 44 -0.31 18.39 8.81
CA SER A 44 -1.17 19.57 8.98
C SER A 44 -0.70 20.44 10.16
N ILE A 45 -0.40 19.84 11.31
CA ILE A 45 0.16 20.52 12.48
C ILE A 45 1.51 21.16 12.14
N TYR A 46 2.40 20.42 11.49
CA TYR A 46 3.69 20.94 11.06
C TYR A 46 3.52 22.17 10.16
N THR A 47 2.64 22.09 9.17
CA THR A 47 2.34 23.22 8.27
C THR A 47 1.80 24.43 9.02
N SER A 48 0.92 24.23 9.99
CA SER A 48 0.35 25.29 10.82
C SER A 48 1.39 25.99 11.69
N LEU A 49 2.39 25.26 12.18
CA LEU A 49 3.42 25.80 13.08
C LEU A 49 4.59 26.45 12.32
N THR A 50 4.95 25.91 11.16
CA THR A 50 6.16 26.35 10.44
C THR A 50 5.88 27.19 9.20
N GLY A 51 4.63 27.21 8.72
CA GLY A 51 4.26 27.79 7.44
C GLY A 51 4.75 27.01 6.22
N SER A 52 5.46 25.89 6.43
CA SER A 52 6.03 25.04 5.38
C SER A 52 5.29 23.71 5.28
N SER A 53 4.96 23.27 4.07
CA SER A 53 4.29 21.98 3.85
C SER A 53 5.28 20.88 3.52
N ILE A 54 5.04 19.69 4.05
CA ILE A 54 5.75 18.47 3.63
C ILE A 54 4.99 17.88 2.43
N GLY A 55 5.69 17.68 1.32
CA GLY A 55 5.10 17.09 0.12
C GLY A 55 4.89 15.58 0.27
N PHE A 56 3.92 15.04 -0.48
CA PHE A 56 3.64 13.59 -0.53
C PHE A 56 4.89 12.76 -0.82
N LEU A 57 5.63 13.11 -1.89
CA LEU A 57 6.85 12.41 -2.28
C LEU A 57 7.93 12.46 -1.19
N GLN A 58 8.12 13.63 -0.57
CA GLN A 58 9.10 13.82 0.49
C GLN A 58 8.79 12.95 1.71
N PHE A 59 7.53 12.92 2.14
CA PHE A 59 7.09 12.02 3.21
C PHE A 59 7.31 10.56 2.84
N THR A 60 6.90 10.16 1.62
CA THR A 60 7.00 8.79 1.14
C THR A 60 8.45 8.31 1.08
N LEU A 61 9.39 9.11 0.61
CA LEU A 61 10.80 8.74 0.56
C LEU A 61 11.38 8.46 1.96
N VAL A 62 11.09 9.33 2.92
CA VAL A 62 11.54 9.14 4.31
C VAL A 62 10.82 7.96 4.95
N GLY A 63 9.50 7.88 4.79
CA GLY A 63 8.68 6.80 5.36
C GLY A 63 9.05 5.44 4.80
N PHE A 64 9.24 5.33 3.49
CA PHE A 64 9.65 4.08 2.84
C PHE A 64 11.03 3.60 3.31
N THR A 65 12.00 4.51 3.39
CA THR A 65 13.34 4.18 3.89
C THR A 65 13.29 3.69 5.34
N THR A 66 12.52 4.38 6.18
CA THR A 66 12.31 3.99 7.59
C THR A 66 11.61 2.64 7.68
N ALA A 67 10.57 2.41 6.88
CA ALA A 67 9.84 1.16 6.84
C ALA A 67 10.74 -0.01 6.43
N LEU A 68 11.65 0.16 5.45
CA LEU A 68 12.61 -0.87 5.05
C LEU A 68 13.56 -1.26 6.19
N ILE A 69 14.05 -0.28 6.94
CA ILE A 69 14.92 -0.53 8.10
C ILE A 69 14.16 -1.33 9.17
N ILE A 70 12.95 -0.88 9.52
CA ILE A 70 12.12 -1.57 10.52
C ILE A 70 11.76 -2.98 10.03
N TYR A 71 11.43 -3.13 8.75
CA TYR A 71 11.14 -4.42 8.12
C TYR A 71 12.32 -5.39 8.27
N ALA A 72 13.54 -4.94 7.94
CA ALA A 72 14.75 -5.74 8.11
C ALA A 72 14.99 -6.14 9.57
N MET A 73 14.73 -5.22 10.53
CA MET A 73 14.81 -5.50 11.96
C MET A 73 13.77 -6.56 12.39
N VAL A 74 12.51 -6.41 11.97
CA VAL A 74 11.43 -7.36 12.29
C VAL A 74 11.75 -8.75 11.74
N LEU A 75 12.18 -8.85 10.48
CA LEU A 75 12.57 -10.13 9.89
C LEU A 75 13.76 -10.77 10.63
N SER A 76 14.73 -9.96 11.03
CA SER A 76 15.88 -10.44 11.81
C SER A 76 15.45 -11.00 13.16
N ILE A 77 14.59 -10.28 13.89
CA ILE A 77 14.03 -10.73 15.17
C ILE A 77 13.30 -12.07 14.98
N PHE A 78 12.43 -12.18 13.97
CA PHE A 78 11.71 -13.42 13.72
C PHE A 78 12.65 -14.58 13.36
N LYS A 79 13.65 -14.34 12.54
CA LYS A 79 14.63 -15.36 12.15
C LYS A 79 15.45 -15.85 13.35
N PHE A 80 15.94 -14.94 14.20
CA PHE A 80 16.86 -15.29 15.29
C PHE A 80 16.14 -15.73 16.56
N LEU A 81 14.97 -15.13 16.87
CA LEU A 81 14.24 -15.41 18.10
C LEU A 81 13.32 -16.64 17.95
N PHE A 82 12.56 -16.71 16.86
CA PHE A 82 11.62 -17.82 16.66
C PHE A 82 12.25 -19.06 16.07
N LYS A 83 13.34 -18.92 15.30
CA LYS A 83 14.05 -20.04 14.64
C LYS A 83 13.07 -21.04 14.02
N PRO A 84 12.19 -20.61 13.10
CA PRO A 84 11.12 -21.44 12.57
C PRO A 84 11.67 -22.59 11.74
N ASP A 85 11.08 -23.77 11.87
CA ASP A 85 11.32 -24.87 10.95
C ASP A 85 10.46 -24.69 9.69
N MET A 86 11.08 -24.16 8.63
CA MET A 86 10.44 -23.90 7.34
C MET A 86 10.50 -25.09 6.39
N SER A 87 10.92 -26.27 6.85
CA SER A 87 11.08 -27.46 5.99
C SER A 87 9.78 -27.88 5.33
N ARG A 88 8.65 -27.77 6.05
CA ARG A 88 7.32 -28.14 5.53
C ARG A 88 6.84 -27.18 4.45
N ILE A 89 7.25 -25.90 4.49
CA ILE A 89 6.85 -24.89 3.50
C ILE A 89 7.67 -25.00 2.22
N LYS A 90 8.91 -25.46 2.31
CA LYS A 90 9.79 -25.65 1.14
C LYS A 90 9.23 -26.65 0.11
N ASN A 91 8.41 -27.59 0.56
CA ASN A 91 7.84 -28.65 -0.27
C ASN A 91 6.40 -28.33 -0.74
N VAL A 92 5.95 -27.09 -0.55
CA VAL A 92 4.63 -26.68 -1.07
C VAL A 92 4.73 -26.53 -2.57
N ASP A 93 3.92 -27.29 -3.27
CA ASP A 93 3.75 -27.13 -4.70
C ASP A 93 3.10 -25.78 -4.99
N THR A 94 3.94 -24.83 -5.40
CA THR A 94 3.48 -23.47 -5.75
C THR A 94 2.67 -23.48 -7.05
N GLU A 95 2.77 -24.52 -7.89
CA GLU A 95 1.96 -24.64 -9.10
C GLU A 95 0.48 -24.80 -8.75
N PHE A 96 0.17 -25.48 -7.64
CA PHE A 96 -1.21 -25.58 -7.16
C PHE A 96 -1.81 -24.21 -6.82
N LEU A 97 -1.03 -23.30 -6.22
CA LEU A 97 -1.47 -21.95 -5.88
C LEU A 97 -1.59 -21.05 -7.13
N LEU A 98 -0.86 -21.37 -8.19
CA LEU A 98 -0.88 -20.61 -9.44
C LEU A 98 -1.97 -21.06 -10.41
N LYS A 99 -2.50 -22.28 -10.26
CA LYS A 99 -3.53 -22.85 -11.15
C LYS A 99 -4.83 -22.04 -11.16
N ASP A 100 -5.17 -21.40 -10.03
CA ASP A 100 -6.39 -20.62 -9.88
C ASP A 100 -6.19 -19.11 -10.19
N ILE A 101 -4.97 -18.71 -10.58
CA ILE A 101 -4.70 -17.32 -10.95
C ILE A 101 -5.03 -17.11 -12.43
N ASN A 102 -6.20 -16.57 -12.68
CA ASN A 102 -6.59 -16.13 -14.01
C ASN A 102 -5.80 -14.87 -14.43
N PRO A 103 -5.53 -14.69 -15.72
CA PRO A 103 -4.95 -13.44 -16.20
C PRO A 103 -5.87 -12.26 -15.85
N MET A 104 -5.27 -11.11 -15.54
CA MET A 104 -6.02 -9.90 -15.17
C MET A 104 -7.13 -9.60 -16.17
N SER A 105 -8.34 -9.48 -15.66
CA SER A 105 -9.52 -9.09 -16.42
C SER A 105 -9.42 -7.64 -16.92
N LYS A 106 -10.25 -7.26 -17.87
CA LYS A 106 -10.32 -5.87 -18.35
C LYS A 106 -10.65 -4.90 -17.21
N ARG A 107 -11.57 -5.31 -16.32
CA ARG A 107 -11.98 -4.52 -15.15
C ARG A 107 -10.82 -4.25 -14.21
N GLU A 108 -10.04 -5.26 -13.87
CA GLU A 108 -8.87 -5.13 -13.01
C GLU A 108 -7.79 -4.23 -13.63
N LYS A 109 -7.55 -4.36 -14.94
CA LYS A 109 -6.58 -3.49 -15.65
C LYS A 109 -6.98 -2.02 -15.62
N ILE A 110 -8.26 -1.72 -15.83
CA ILE A 110 -8.75 -0.33 -15.82
C ILE A 110 -8.70 0.23 -14.39
N SER A 111 -9.11 -0.55 -13.38
CA SER A 111 -9.02 -0.14 -11.98
C SER A 111 -7.57 0.13 -11.57
N LEU A 112 -6.64 -0.73 -11.97
CA LEU A 112 -5.22 -0.53 -11.73
C LEU A 112 -4.69 0.73 -12.45
N MET A 113 -5.13 0.99 -13.68
CA MET A 113 -4.73 2.18 -14.43
C MET A 113 -5.20 3.45 -13.73
N VAL A 114 -6.45 3.52 -13.29
CA VAL A 114 -6.99 4.66 -12.52
C VAL A 114 -6.18 4.86 -11.24
N PHE A 115 -5.90 3.79 -10.51
CA PHE A 115 -5.08 3.86 -9.30
C PHE A 115 -3.67 4.41 -9.57
N ILE A 116 -2.99 3.90 -10.61
CA ILE A 116 -1.65 4.38 -11.00
C ILE A 116 -1.68 5.87 -11.35
N VAL A 117 -2.70 6.34 -12.08
CA VAL A 117 -2.85 7.76 -12.44
C VAL A 117 -3.00 8.62 -11.19
N VAL A 118 -3.80 8.21 -10.22
CA VAL A 118 -3.96 8.92 -8.94
C VAL A 118 -2.63 9.00 -8.19
N VAL A 119 -1.88 7.90 -8.11
CA VAL A 119 -0.56 7.87 -7.46
C VAL A 119 0.43 8.80 -8.18
N ILE A 120 0.44 8.81 -9.49
CA ILE A 120 1.30 9.73 -10.27
C ILE A 120 0.93 11.18 -9.96
N ILE A 121 -0.35 11.54 -9.89
CA ILE A 121 -0.79 12.90 -9.55
C ILE A 121 -0.30 13.30 -8.15
N TRP A 122 -0.33 12.40 -7.17
CA TRP A 122 0.19 12.68 -5.82
C TRP A 122 1.71 12.89 -5.79
N MET A 123 2.45 12.15 -6.60
CA MET A 123 3.92 12.27 -6.67
C MET A 123 4.38 13.44 -7.54
N ALA A 124 3.58 13.82 -8.52
CA ALA A 124 3.93 14.83 -9.52
C ALA A 124 4.45 16.15 -8.93
N PRO A 125 3.86 16.76 -7.88
CA PRO A 125 4.37 18.02 -7.32
C PRO A 125 5.84 17.94 -6.91
N GLY A 126 6.25 16.82 -6.31
CA GLY A 126 7.63 16.62 -5.88
C GLY A 126 8.59 16.31 -7.03
N LEU A 127 8.10 15.70 -8.11
CA LEU A 127 8.93 15.34 -9.27
C LEU A 127 9.13 16.49 -10.24
N ILE A 128 8.06 17.26 -10.52
CA ILE A 128 8.09 18.30 -11.56
C ILE A 128 8.33 19.71 -11.01
N GLY A 129 8.45 19.86 -9.70
CA GLY A 129 8.58 21.18 -9.04
C GLY A 129 9.73 22.03 -9.56
N GLY A 130 10.84 21.39 -9.95
CA GLY A 130 12.00 22.07 -10.55
C GLY A 130 11.82 22.44 -12.04
N ILE A 131 10.94 21.77 -12.77
CA ILE A 131 10.74 21.95 -14.22
C ILE A 131 9.51 22.82 -14.49
N LEU A 132 8.41 22.53 -13.80
CA LEU A 132 7.11 23.19 -13.99
C LEU A 132 6.55 23.73 -12.66
N PRO A 133 7.12 24.79 -12.09
CA PRO A 133 6.78 25.26 -10.73
C PRO A 133 5.31 25.66 -10.57
N ASN A 134 4.72 26.24 -11.61
CA ASN A 134 3.31 26.67 -11.56
C ASN A 134 2.35 25.47 -11.50
N VAL A 135 2.62 24.41 -12.30
CA VAL A 135 1.83 23.18 -12.30
C VAL A 135 2.01 22.44 -10.98
N SER A 136 3.24 22.35 -10.48
CA SER A 136 3.53 21.75 -9.18
C SER A 136 2.77 22.44 -8.05
N LYS A 137 2.77 23.79 -8.00
CA LYS A 137 2.01 24.58 -7.02
C LYS A 137 0.49 24.33 -7.12
N PHE A 138 -0.04 24.24 -8.34
CA PHE A 138 -1.45 23.95 -8.55
C PHE A 138 -1.81 22.56 -8.02
N LEU A 139 -1.05 21.52 -8.39
CA LEU A 139 -1.27 20.16 -7.91
C LEU A 139 -1.10 20.05 -6.38
N SER A 140 -0.12 20.74 -5.80
CA SER A 140 0.07 20.77 -4.35
C SER A 140 -1.13 21.37 -3.62
N LYS A 141 -1.79 22.38 -4.19
CA LYS A 141 -3.00 23.00 -3.61
C LYS A 141 -4.21 22.07 -3.64
N MET A 142 -4.28 21.13 -4.60
CA MET A 142 -5.36 20.11 -4.65
C MET A 142 -5.28 19.16 -3.44
N GLY A 143 -4.09 18.99 -2.86
CA GLY A 143 -3.87 18.03 -1.77
C GLY A 143 -4.05 16.59 -2.22
N THR A 144 -4.17 15.67 -1.28
CA THR A 144 -4.35 14.23 -1.57
C THR A 144 -5.82 13.85 -1.81
N ALA A 145 -6.76 14.62 -1.27
CA ALA A 145 -8.18 14.28 -1.31
C ALA A 145 -8.79 14.43 -2.70
N ILE A 146 -8.50 15.53 -3.41
CA ILE A 146 -9.12 15.81 -4.71
C ILE A 146 -8.78 14.74 -5.77
N PRO A 147 -7.51 14.35 -5.99
CA PRO A 147 -7.20 13.27 -6.93
C PRO A 147 -7.82 11.94 -6.54
N ALA A 148 -7.92 11.63 -5.23
CA ALA A 148 -8.57 10.40 -4.76
C ALA A 148 -10.07 10.39 -5.09
N ILE A 149 -10.77 11.52 -4.83
CA ILE A 149 -12.20 11.64 -5.16
C ILE A 149 -12.43 11.52 -6.66
N ILE A 150 -11.61 12.17 -7.49
CA ILE A 150 -11.70 12.05 -8.95
C ILE A 150 -11.49 10.59 -9.38
N GLY A 151 -10.44 9.93 -8.87
CA GLY A 151 -10.17 8.52 -9.20
C GLY A 151 -11.33 7.61 -8.80
N PHE A 152 -11.88 7.80 -7.61
CA PHE A 152 -13.03 7.05 -7.13
C PHE A 152 -14.28 7.29 -7.98
N THR A 153 -14.57 8.56 -8.32
CA THR A 153 -15.69 8.89 -9.19
C THR A 153 -15.54 8.24 -10.57
N LEU A 154 -14.34 8.22 -11.14
CA LEU A 154 -14.06 7.53 -12.40
C LEU A 154 -14.38 6.03 -12.30
N LEU A 155 -14.02 5.38 -11.20
CA LEU A 155 -14.34 3.96 -11.00
C LEU A 155 -15.85 3.70 -10.91
N CYS A 156 -16.63 4.66 -10.41
CA CYS A 156 -18.09 4.55 -10.34
C CYS A 156 -18.77 4.83 -11.68
N VAL A 157 -18.16 5.65 -12.55
CA VAL A 157 -18.76 6.06 -13.84
C VAL A 157 -18.34 5.12 -14.97
N ILE A 158 -17.14 4.54 -14.90
CA ILE A 158 -16.66 3.67 -15.98
C ILE A 158 -17.41 2.33 -15.93
N GLU A 159 -18.05 2.00 -17.02
CA GLU A 159 -18.70 0.72 -17.24
C GLU A 159 -17.80 -0.18 -18.10
N VAL A 160 -17.70 -1.45 -17.73
CA VAL A 160 -16.97 -2.47 -18.48
C VAL A 160 -17.83 -3.72 -18.55
N ASP A 161 -18.09 -4.17 -19.77
CA ASP A 161 -18.90 -5.35 -20.04
C ASP A 161 -20.34 -5.25 -19.44
N GLY A 162 -20.90 -4.01 -19.36
CA GLY A 162 -22.26 -3.73 -18.89
C GLY A 162 -22.42 -3.51 -17.38
N ASP A 163 -21.34 -3.58 -16.61
CA ASP A 163 -21.34 -3.32 -15.18
C ASP A 163 -20.36 -2.20 -14.82
N GLN A 164 -20.70 -1.40 -13.82
CA GLN A 164 -19.81 -0.39 -13.24
C GLN A 164 -18.60 -1.06 -12.58
N LEU A 165 -17.42 -0.40 -12.60
CA LEU A 165 -16.21 -0.92 -11.95
C LEU A 165 -16.36 -0.93 -10.42
N ALA A 166 -16.98 0.10 -9.86
CA ALA A 166 -17.36 0.16 -8.44
C ALA A 166 -18.85 0.44 -8.36
N ASP A 167 -19.60 -0.49 -7.79
CA ASP A 167 -21.05 -0.40 -7.60
C ASP A 167 -21.34 -0.20 -6.10
N PHE A 168 -21.92 0.95 -5.77
CA PHE A 168 -22.25 1.29 -4.39
C PHE A 168 -23.38 0.43 -3.79
N ASP A 169 -24.26 -0.11 -4.63
CA ASP A 169 -25.41 -0.88 -4.17
C ASP A 169 -25.05 -2.34 -3.85
N LYS A 170 -23.84 -2.78 -4.28
CA LYS A 170 -23.36 -4.16 -4.08
C LYS A 170 -22.28 -4.29 -2.99
N THR A 171 -21.88 -3.19 -2.34
CA THR A 171 -20.93 -3.17 -1.21
C THR A 171 -21.64 -2.92 0.10
#